data_081e5443527e626fc0930d59fa7875a0
#
_entry.id   081e5443527e626fc0930d59fa7875a0
#
_cell.length_a   1.000
_cell.length_b   1.000
_cell.length_c   1.000
_cell.angle_alpha   90.00
_cell.angle_beta   90.00
_cell.angle_gamma   90.00
#
_symmetry.space_group_name_H-M   'P 1'
#
loop_
_entity.id
_entity.type
_entity.pdbx_description
1 polymer ?
#
loop_
_entity_poly.entity_id
_entity_poly.type
_entity_poly.pdbx_seq_one_letter_code
_entity_poly.pdbx_strand_id
1 'polypeptide(L)'
;MEKFTIEANQVLSKDVVSFFHCDYTGMGKENNPNYLNVVKNDNGTNRTDYRGVHMDLSDACKMLEDVLLKDLSQLRNILGKNVTICSIPRSKAENKYKPSQLMLKKIISKVSRQLGFEDGTGYITRTVDTQTTHLKFRVQNGKSPYKGITKDTCILSDNIKGKIILLIDDIYTKTVNIDEDCLQALLDEGAKSVYFYAIGRTV
;
A
#
# COMPACT_ATOMS: atom_id res chain seq x y z
N MET A 1 -7.93 13.99 -3.41
CA MET A 1 -6.97 13.54 -2.39
C MET A 1 -7.16 14.35 -1.13
N GLU A 2 -7.27 13.71 0.00
CA GLU A 2 -7.49 14.31 1.31
C GLU A 2 -6.31 14.02 2.25
N LYS A 3 -6.11 14.88 3.26
CA LYS A 3 -5.05 14.76 4.25
C LYS A 3 -5.61 14.26 5.57
N PHE A 4 -4.87 13.39 6.27
CA PHE A 4 -5.16 12.95 7.63
C PHE A 4 -3.85 12.71 8.40
N THR A 5 -3.95 12.30 9.65
CA THR A 5 -2.81 11.93 10.47
C THR A 5 -2.99 10.48 10.94
N ILE A 6 -1.97 9.66 10.76
CA ILE A 6 -1.84 8.40 11.49
C ILE A 6 -1.19 8.77 12.82
N GLU A 7 -1.95 8.65 13.90
CA GLU A 7 -1.50 9.01 15.24
C GLU A 7 -0.53 7.96 15.78
N ALA A 8 0.44 8.42 16.57
CA ALA A 8 1.32 7.54 17.33
C ALA A 8 0.51 6.57 18.21
N ASN A 9 0.98 5.35 18.31
CA ASN A 9 0.32 4.29 19.06
C ASN A 9 1.35 3.30 19.63
N GLN A 10 0.93 2.13 20.05
CA GLN A 10 1.84 1.10 20.58
C GLN A 10 2.82 0.54 19.54
N VAL A 11 2.55 0.75 18.25
CA VAL A 11 3.35 0.26 17.11
C VAL A 11 4.15 1.37 16.48
N LEU A 12 3.57 2.55 16.32
CA LEU A 12 4.15 3.72 15.66
C LEU A 12 4.56 4.77 16.71
N SER A 13 5.83 5.14 16.73
CA SER A 13 6.43 5.99 17.79
C SER A 13 6.11 7.48 17.66
N LYS A 14 5.63 7.93 16.49
CA LYS A 14 5.28 9.34 16.24
C LYS A 14 4.18 9.46 15.21
N ASP A 15 3.49 10.62 15.24
CA ASP A 15 2.48 10.96 14.25
C ASP A 15 3.06 11.03 12.85
N VAL A 16 2.31 10.53 11.87
CA VAL A 16 2.67 10.53 10.45
C VAL A 16 1.64 11.28 9.62
N VAL A 17 2.09 12.31 8.90
CA VAL A 17 1.26 13.01 7.92
C VAL A 17 0.93 12.07 6.77
N SER A 18 -0.34 11.91 6.49
CA SER A 18 -0.89 10.91 5.61
C SER A 18 -1.92 11.49 4.66
N PHE A 19 -2.12 10.80 3.54
CA PHE A 19 -3.05 11.20 2.48
C PHE A 19 -3.82 9.99 1.96
N PHE A 20 -5.00 10.21 1.40
CA PHE A 20 -5.76 9.17 0.72
C PHE A 20 -6.54 9.74 -0.47
N HIS A 21 -6.82 8.89 -1.45
CA HIS A 21 -7.56 9.30 -2.65
C HIS A 21 -9.06 9.40 -2.38
N CYS A 22 -9.66 8.34 -1.81
CA CYS A 22 -11.10 8.27 -1.56
C CYS A 22 -11.42 7.41 -0.33
N ASP A 23 -12.64 7.55 0.19
CA ASP A 23 -13.14 6.66 1.22
C ASP A 23 -13.38 5.24 0.68
N TYR A 24 -13.28 4.25 1.58
CA TYR A 24 -13.54 2.85 1.29
C TYR A 24 -14.56 2.27 2.27
N THR A 25 -15.75 1.98 1.79
CA THR A 25 -16.88 1.48 2.59
C THR A 25 -17.05 -0.05 2.53
N GLY A 26 -16.18 -0.74 1.82
CA GLY A 26 -16.17 -2.20 1.68
C GLY A 26 -16.22 -2.68 0.22
N MET A 27 -15.82 -3.93 0.02
CA MET A 27 -15.74 -4.52 -1.32
C MET A 27 -17.12 -4.54 -2.00
N GLY A 28 -17.18 -4.14 -3.27
CA GLY A 28 -18.38 -4.18 -4.10
C GLY A 28 -19.41 -3.09 -3.81
N LYS A 29 -19.09 -2.11 -2.98
CA LYS A 29 -19.96 -0.96 -2.72
C LYS A 29 -19.77 0.14 -3.77
N GLU A 30 -20.81 0.95 -3.95
CA GLU A 30 -20.74 2.11 -4.84
C GLU A 30 -19.69 3.13 -4.35
N ASN A 31 -19.09 3.85 -5.30
CA ASN A 31 -18.05 4.85 -5.07
C ASN A 31 -16.74 4.34 -4.47
N ASN A 32 -16.58 3.03 -4.26
CA ASN A 32 -15.30 2.46 -3.90
C ASN A 32 -14.35 2.37 -5.10
N PRO A 33 -13.04 2.36 -4.88
CA PRO A 33 -12.04 2.08 -5.91
C PRO A 33 -12.03 0.58 -6.26
N ASN A 34 -13.13 0.08 -6.83
CA ASN A 34 -13.34 -1.35 -7.10
C ASN A 34 -12.31 -1.95 -8.08
N TYR A 35 -11.65 -1.09 -8.90
CA TYR A 35 -10.52 -1.50 -9.72
C TYR A 35 -9.35 -2.08 -8.89
N LEU A 36 -9.18 -1.70 -7.63
CA LEU A 36 -8.16 -2.26 -6.75
C LEU A 36 -8.35 -3.76 -6.54
N ASN A 37 -9.59 -4.23 -6.44
CA ASN A 37 -9.86 -5.67 -6.30
C ASN A 37 -9.40 -6.44 -7.54
N VAL A 38 -9.59 -5.87 -8.72
CA VAL A 38 -9.12 -6.46 -9.99
C VAL A 38 -7.60 -6.47 -10.06
N VAL A 39 -6.95 -5.35 -9.72
CA VAL A 39 -5.49 -5.21 -9.74
C VAL A 39 -4.79 -6.16 -8.77
N LYS A 40 -5.37 -6.37 -7.58
CA LYS A 40 -4.77 -7.20 -6.52
C LYS A 40 -5.10 -8.68 -6.62
N ASN A 41 -6.31 -9.01 -7.05
CA ASN A 41 -6.85 -10.36 -6.94
C ASN A 41 -7.16 -10.98 -8.30
N ASP A 42 -6.34 -10.71 -9.31
CA ASP A 42 -6.51 -11.32 -10.63
C ASP A 42 -6.33 -12.84 -10.56
N ASN A 43 -7.44 -13.51 -10.26
CA ASN A 43 -7.57 -14.97 -10.33
C ASN A 43 -8.37 -15.43 -11.58
N GLY A 44 -8.68 -14.49 -12.47
CA GLY A 44 -9.43 -14.75 -13.70
C GLY A 44 -10.95 -14.85 -13.55
N THR A 45 -11.49 -14.79 -12.31
CA THR A 45 -12.92 -15.08 -12.07
C THR A 45 -13.73 -13.93 -11.45
N ASN A 46 -13.11 -12.93 -10.83
CA ASN A 46 -13.83 -11.87 -10.10
C ASN A 46 -13.45 -10.46 -10.57
N ARG A 47 -13.63 -10.20 -11.84
CA ARG A 47 -13.39 -8.89 -12.46
C ARG A 47 -14.70 -8.15 -12.66
N THR A 48 -15.43 -7.89 -11.58
CA THR A 48 -16.68 -7.15 -11.64
C THR A 48 -16.63 -5.93 -10.74
N ASP A 49 -17.25 -4.83 -11.18
CA ASP A 49 -17.53 -3.68 -10.34
C ASP A 49 -18.69 -3.99 -9.36
N TYR A 50 -19.09 -2.99 -8.55
CA TYR A 50 -20.17 -3.15 -7.58
C TYR A 50 -21.54 -3.46 -8.23
N ARG A 51 -21.72 -3.18 -9.51
CA ARG A 51 -22.93 -3.47 -10.29
C ARG A 51 -22.90 -4.85 -10.93
N GLY A 52 -21.82 -5.61 -10.74
CA GLY A 52 -21.60 -6.89 -11.41
C GLY A 52 -21.09 -6.74 -12.85
N VAL A 53 -20.69 -5.53 -13.27
CA VAL A 53 -20.11 -5.28 -14.59
C VAL A 53 -18.68 -5.76 -14.63
N HIS A 54 -18.34 -6.51 -15.67
CA HIS A 54 -16.98 -6.99 -15.89
C HIS A 54 -16.00 -5.84 -16.09
N MET A 55 -14.85 -5.90 -15.40
CA MET A 55 -13.74 -4.95 -15.55
C MET A 55 -12.47 -5.70 -15.93
N ASP A 56 -11.87 -5.34 -17.04
CA ASP A 56 -10.62 -5.93 -17.47
C ASP A 56 -9.44 -5.46 -16.62
N LEU A 57 -8.42 -6.33 -16.48
CA LEU A 57 -7.20 -5.98 -15.76
C LEU A 57 -6.51 -4.75 -16.38
N SER A 58 -6.53 -4.62 -17.70
CA SER A 58 -5.96 -3.47 -18.42
C SER A 58 -6.65 -2.16 -17.99
N ASP A 59 -7.99 -2.16 -17.98
CA ASP A 59 -8.77 -0.98 -17.59
C ASP A 59 -8.56 -0.63 -16.11
N ALA A 60 -8.57 -1.65 -15.25
CA ALA A 60 -8.30 -1.47 -13.82
C ALA A 60 -6.89 -0.89 -13.57
N CYS A 61 -5.89 -1.37 -14.28
CA CYS A 61 -4.52 -0.85 -14.22
C CYS A 61 -4.44 0.59 -14.71
N LYS A 62 -5.15 0.94 -15.78
CA LYS A 62 -5.20 2.32 -16.29
C LYS A 62 -5.86 3.26 -15.28
N MET A 63 -7.00 2.88 -14.69
CA MET A 63 -7.65 3.67 -13.64
C MET A 63 -6.72 3.91 -12.46
N LEU A 64 -6.00 2.89 -12.00
CA LEU A 64 -5.01 3.02 -10.92
C LEU A 64 -3.87 3.98 -11.33
N GLU A 65 -3.35 3.84 -12.56
CA GLU A 65 -2.29 4.70 -13.07
C GLU A 65 -2.73 6.17 -13.12
N ASP A 66 -3.94 6.46 -13.62
CA ASP A 66 -4.49 7.81 -13.71
C ASP A 66 -4.65 8.45 -12.31
N VAL A 67 -5.14 7.69 -11.34
CA VAL A 67 -5.24 8.12 -9.94
C VAL A 67 -3.87 8.44 -9.35
N LEU A 68 -2.91 7.53 -9.50
CA LEU A 68 -1.55 7.73 -8.97
C LEU A 68 -0.84 8.89 -9.64
N LEU A 69 -0.95 9.05 -10.96
CA LEU A 69 -0.38 10.20 -11.69
C LEU A 69 -0.92 11.52 -11.15
N LYS A 70 -2.22 11.61 -10.96
CA LYS A 70 -2.88 12.81 -10.42
C LYS A 70 -2.42 13.11 -8.99
N ASP A 71 -2.51 12.14 -8.09
CA ASP A 71 -2.30 12.38 -6.66
C ASP A 71 -0.81 12.51 -6.33
N LEU A 72 0.07 11.68 -6.93
CA LEU A 72 1.52 11.81 -6.70
C LEU A 72 2.09 13.09 -7.32
N SER A 73 1.51 13.62 -8.40
CA SER A 73 1.87 14.96 -8.91
C SER A 73 1.57 16.05 -7.89
N GLN A 74 0.42 15.97 -7.20
CA GLN A 74 0.08 16.91 -6.12
C GLN A 74 1.03 16.73 -4.93
N LEU A 75 1.30 15.48 -4.52
CA LEU A 75 2.22 15.16 -3.42
C LEU A 75 3.65 15.63 -3.72
N ARG A 76 4.08 15.58 -4.98
CA ARG A 76 5.37 16.12 -5.40
C ARG A 76 5.48 17.62 -5.14
N ASN A 77 4.39 18.37 -5.36
CA ASN A 77 4.37 19.80 -5.05
C ASN A 77 4.37 20.09 -3.54
N ILE A 78 3.76 19.21 -2.73
CA ILE A 78 3.68 19.35 -1.27
C ILE A 78 4.99 18.90 -0.59
N LEU A 79 5.53 17.74 -0.97
CA LEU A 79 6.64 17.08 -0.28
C LEU A 79 8.00 17.35 -0.94
N GLY A 80 8.00 17.86 -2.16
CA GLY A 80 9.21 18.09 -2.97
C GLY A 80 9.60 16.86 -3.81
N LYS A 81 10.63 17.06 -4.63
CA LYS A 81 11.11 16.02 -5.58
C LYS A 81 12.05 14.97 -4.96
N ASN A 82 12.64 15.28 -3.80
CA ASN A 82 13.63 14.41 -3.14
C ASN A 82 12.98 13.36 -2.25
N VAL A 83 11.87 12.78 -2.71
CA VAL A 83 11.12 11.75 -2.01
C VAL A 83 11.34 10.41 -2.70
N THR A 84 11.57 9.38 -1.91
CA THR A 84 11.63 7.98 -2.35
C THR A 84 10.26 7.34 -2.15
N ILE A 85 9.73 6.72 -3.20
CA ILE A 85 8.45 6.02 -3.14
C ILE A 85 8.68 4.56 -2.76
N CYS A 86 8.14 4.14 -1.62
CA CYS A 86 8.09 2.74 -1.22
C CYS A 86 6.65 2.20 -1.29
N SER A 87 6.50 0.90 -1.39
CA SER A 87 5.18 0.23 -1.34
C SER A 87 5.17 -0.85 -0.28
N ILE A 88 4.02 -1.02 0.39
CA ILE A 88 3.84 -2.12 1.34
C ILE A 88 3.84 -3.45 0.58
N PRO A 89 4.67 -4.43 0.98
CA PRO A 89 4.67 -5.73 0.34
C PRO A 89 3.42 -6.53 0.72
N ARG A 90 2.96 -7.36 -0.18
CA ARG A 90 1.85 -8.29 0.08
C ARG A 90 2.22 -9.31 1.16
N SER A 91 1.21 -10.05 1.66
CA SER A 91 1.37 -11.02 2.77
C SER A 91 2.26 -12.23 2.46
N LYS A 92 2.53 -12.53 1.20
CA LYS A 92 3.42 -13.64 0.80
C LYS A 92 4.62 -13.10 0.03
N ALA A 93 5.68 -13.88 -0.04
CA ALA A 93 6.84 -13.60 -0.89
C ALA A 93 6.43 -13.42 -2.36
N GLU A 94 7.07 -12.48 -3.07
CA GLU A 94 6.63 -12.08 -4.43
C GLU A 94 6.65 -13.22 -5.43
N ASN A 95 7.57 -14.17 -5.30
CA ASN A 95 7.67 -15.36 -6.16
C ASN A 95 6.47 -16.32 -6.04
N LYS A 96 5.60 -16.12 -5.04
CA LYS A 96 4.36 -16.89 -4.83
C LYS A 96 3.15 -16.28 -5.51
N TYR A 97 3.31 -15.12 -6.15
CA TYR A 97 2.24 -14.43 -6.86
C TYR A 97 2.41 -14.55 -8.37
N LYS A 98 1.30 -14.60 -9.09
CA LYS A 98 1.30 -14.44 -10.55
C LYS A 98 1.70 -13.00 -10.90
N PRO A 99 2.35 -12.74 -12.05
CA PRO A 99 2.69 -11.38 -12.49
C PRO A 99 1.51 -10.40 -12.50
N SER A 100 0.30 -10.88 -12.82
CA SER A 100 -0.94 -10.11 -12.80
C SER A 100 -1.38 -9.67 -11.39
N GLN A 101 -0.92 -10.35 -10.35
CA GLN A 101 -1.23 -10.02 -8.95
C GLN A 101 -0.24 -9.01 -8.34
N LEU A 102 0.81 -8.67 -9.06
CA LEU A 102 1.84 -7.69 -8.64
C LEU A 102 1.68 -6.34 -9.35
N MET A 103 0.55 -6.12 -10.04
CA MET A 103 0.34 -4.91 -10.85
C MET A 103 0.33 -3.64 -10.02
N LEU A 104 -0.19 -3.65 -8.80
CA LEU A 104 -0.15 -2.48 -7.90
C LEU A 104 1.29 -1.96 -7.74
N LYS A 105 2.22 -2.81 -7.32
CA LYS A 105 3.63 -2.45 -7.15
C LYS A 105 4.28 -1.97 -8.45
N LYS A 106 3.99 -2.66 -9.57
CA LYS A 106 4.53 -2.30 -10.89
C LYS A 106 4.05 -0.92 -11.36
N ILE A 107 2.78 -0.59 -11.11
CA ILE A 107 2.21 0.72 -11.50
C ILE A 107 2.76 1.80 -10.59
N ILE A 108 2.86 1.58 -9.28
CA ILE A 108 3.52 2.51 -8.36
C ILE A 108 4.96 2.81 -8.85
N SER A 109 5.75 1.77 -9.14
CA SER A 109 7.11 1.90 -9.67
C SER A 109 7.17 2.71 -10.99
N LYS A 110 6.27 2.39 -11.94
CA LYS A 110 6.17 3.10 -13.22
C LYS A 110 5.89 4.60 -13.01
N VAL A 111 4.85 4.91 -12.25
CA VAL A 111 4.41 6.30 -12.00
C VAL A 111 5.47 7.08 -11.22
N SER A 112 6.12 6.45 -10.23
CA SER A 112 7.21 7.08 -9.46
C SER A 112 8.32 7.57 -10.38
N ARG A 113 8.80 6.71 -11.26
CA ARG A 113 9.85 7.07 -12.25
C ARG A 113 9.38 8.13 -13.23
N GLN A 114 8.14 8.02 -13.73
CA GLN A 114 7.56 9.00 -14.67
C GLN A 114 7.47 10.40 -14.06
N LEU A 115 7.19 10.50 -12.77
CA LEU A 115 7.12 11.77 -12.03
C LEU A 115 8.49 12.22 -11.48
N GLY A 116 9.57 11.48 -11.73
CA GLY A 116 10.91 11.82 -11.27
C GLY A 116 11.14 11.65 -9.76
N PHE A 117 10.38 10.78 -9.11
CA PHE A 117 10.69 10.29 -7.77
C PHE A 117 11.74 9.17 -7.82
N GLU A 118 12.45 8.97 -6.72
CA GLU A 118 13.26 7.78 -6.55
C GLU A 118 12.35 6.56 -6.34
N ASP A 119 12.55 5.50 -7.13
CA ASP A 119 11.80 4.26 -7.05
C ASP A 119 12.40 3.34 -5.97
N GLY A 120 11.83 3.36 -4.79
CA GLY A 120 12.13 2.49 -3.65
C GLY A 120 11.12 1.35 -3.47
N THR A 121 10.32 1.01 -4.47
CA THR A 121 9.32 -0.07 -4.36
C THR A 121 9.94 -1.45 -4.07
N GLY A 122 11.23 -1.62 -4.31
CA GLY A 122 12.01 -2.80 -3.95
C GLY A 122 12.69 -2.73 -2.58
N TYR A 123 12.57 -1.64 -1.83
CA TYR A 123 13.28 -1.47 -0.55
C TYR A 123 12.71 -2.28 0.60
N ILE A 124 11.47 -2.74 0.48
CA ILE A 124 10.83 -3.62 1.44
C ILE A 124 10.45 -4.90 0.71
N THR A 125 11.10 -6.01 1.03
CA THR A 125 10.86 -7.30 0.37
C THR A 125 10.42 -8.35 1.36
N ARG A 126 9.23 -8.92 1.15
CA ARG A 126 8.69 -10.00 1.98
C ARG A 126 9.46 -11.29 1.75
N THR A 127 9.99 -11.89 2.81
CA THR A 127 10.72 -13.15 2.79
C THR A 127 9.96 -14.30 3.45
N VAL A 128 9.13 -13.97 4.46
CA VAL A 128 8.31 -14.96 5.18
C VAL A 128 6.83 -14.63 4.96
N ASP A 129 6.04 -15.65 4.61
CA ASP A 129 4.60 -15.50 4.44
C ASP A 129 3.93 -15.15 5.76
N THR A 130 3.02 -14.19 5.71
CA THR A 130 2.15 -13.81 6.83
C THR A 130 0.70 -14.09 6.49
N GLN A 131 -0.17 -14.10 7.50
CA GLN A 131 -1.60 -14.24 7.25
C GLN A 131 -2.16 -12.98 6.59
N THR A 132 -3.09 -13.16 5.64
CA THR A 132 -3.81 -12.03 5.04
C THR A 132 -4.81 -11.46 6.04
N THR A 133 -4.82 -10.15 6.21
CA THR A 133 -5.64 -9.42 7.18
C THR A 133 -7.14 -9.59 7.00
N HIS A 134 -7.60 -9.86 5.77
CA HIS A 134 -9.03 -10.10 5.48
C HIS A 134 -9.59 -11.41 6.05
N LEU A 135 -8.73 -12.29 6.61
CA LEU A 135 -9.17 -13.54 7.22
C LEU A 135 -9.39 -13.45 8.73
N LYS A 136 -9.44 -12.27 9.34
CA LYS A 136 -9.71 -12.05 10.77
C LYS A 136 -10.95 -12.80 11.31
N PHE A 137 -11.95 -13.05 10.46
CA PHE A 137 -13.19 -13.73 10.84
C PHE A 137 -13.15 -15.26 10.73
N ARG A 138 -12.04 -15.87 10.28
CA ARG A 138 -11.86 -17.32 10.16
C ARG A 138 -10.71 -17.88 10.99
N VAL A 139 -10.32 -17.23 12.06
CA VAL A 139 -9.30 -17.77 12.96
C VAL A 139 -9.90 -18.89 13.80
N GLN A 140 -9.89 -20.08 13.27
CA GLN A 140 -9.85 -21.29 14.08
C GLN A 140 -8.45 -21.35 14.71
N ASN A 141 -8.38 -21.38 16.04
CA ASN A 141 -7.19 -21.56 16.89
C ASN A 141 -6.54 -20.33 17.53
N GLY A 142 -7.27 -19.23 17.77
CA GLY A 142 -6.83 -18.21 18.74
C GLY A 142 -5.53 -17.46 18.48
N LYS A 143 -4.87 -17.67 17.33
CA LYS A 143 -3.68 -16.92 16.96
C LYS A 143 -4.10 -15.61 16.32
N SER A 144 -3.76 -14.51 16.97
CA SER A 144 -3.90 -13.16 16.39
C SER A 144 -3.23 -13.14 15.01
N PRO A 145 -3.87 -12.54 13.97
CA PRO A 145 -3.19 -12.36 12.70
C PRO A 145 -1.88 -11.62 12.95
N TYR A 146 -0.80 -12.10 12.33
CA TYR A 146 0.51 -11.49 12.44
C TYR A 146 0.40 -10.02 11.98
N LYS A 147 0.74 -9.13 12.88
CA LYS A 147 0.72 -7.70 12.62
C LYS A 147 2.10 -7.32 12.11
N GLY A 148 2.30 -7.25 10.81
CA GLY A 148 3.40 -6.43 10.54
C GLY A 148 4.46 -6.84 9.55
N ILE A 149 5.21 -5.82 9.20
CA ILE A 149 6.45 -5.83 8.47
C ILE A 149 7.56 -5.68 9.51
N THR A 150 7.98 -6.79 10.05
CA THR A 150 9.11 -6.82 10.96
C THR A 150 10.35 -7.33 10.21
N LYS A 151 11.53 -7.11 10.82
CA LYS A 151 12.80 -7.67 10.31
C LYS A 151 12.76 -9.19 10.15
N ASP A 152 11.90 -9.88 10.89
CA ASP A 152 11.74 -11.33 10.81
C ASP A 152 10.99 -11.79 9.55
N THR A 153 10.24 -10.91 8.88
CA THR A 153 9.39 -11.27 7.75
C THR A 153 9.70 -10.51 6.45
N CYS A 154 10.50 -9.45 6.56
CA CYS A 154 10.93 -8.65 5.42
C CYS A 154 12.42 -8.34 5.51
N ILE A 155 13.04 -8.22 4.36
CA ILE A 155 14.33 -7.55 4.21
C ILE A 155 14.05 -6.09 3.90
N LEU A 156 14.67 -5.20 4.68
CA LEU A 156 14.69 -3.77 4.43
C LEU A 156 16.06 -3.37 3.86
N SER A 157 16.04 -2.50 2.87
CA SER A 157 17.25 -2.05 2.17
C SER A 157 17.99 -0.98 2.97
N ASP A 158 19.32 -1.05 3.02
CA ASP A 158 20.19 0.00 3.59
C ASP A 158 19.99 1.37 2.89
N ASN A 159 19.46 1.38 1.66
CA ASN A 159 19.13 2.61 0.93
C ASN A 159 17.99 3.43 1.57
N ILE A 160 17.29 2.91 2.58
CA ILE A 160 16.27 3.62 3.37
C ILE A 160 16.90 4.73 4.21
N LYS A 161 18.12 4.52 4.70
CA LYS A 161 18.79 5.41 5.63
C LYS A 161 18.94 6.84 5.06
N GLY A 162 18.47 7.82 5.84
CA GLY A 162 18.54 9.25 5.48
C GLY A 162 17.53 9.71 4.43
N LYS A 163 16.69 8.83 3.90
CA LYS A 163 15.69 9.17 2.87
C LYS A 163 14.44 9.80 3.46
N ILE A 164 13.79 10.63 2.66
CA ILE A 164 12.40 11.06 2.87
C ILE A 164 11.54 10.06 2.10
N ILE A 165 10.70 9.30 2.78
CA ILE A 165 9.94 8.21 2.19
C ILE A 165 8.45 8.55 2.16
N LEU A 166 7.81 8.33 1.02
CA LEU A 166 6.36 8.21 0.90
C LEU A 166 6.02 6.72 0.73
N LEU A 167 5.44 6.14 1.77
CA LEU A 167 4.96 4.76 1.75
C LEU A 167 3.57 4.72 1.13
N ILE A 168 3.36 3.82 0.18
CA ILE A 168 2.07 3.66 -0.51
C ILE A 168 1.46 2.30 -0.20
N ASP A 169 0.17 2.30 0.17
CA ASP A 169 -0.67 1.09 0.22
C ASP A 169 -1.95 1.27 -0.59
N ASP A 170 -2.69 0.18 -0.78
CA ASP A 170 -3.98 0.21 -1.46
C ASP A 170 -5.10 0.75 -0.57
N ILE A 171 -5.27 0.20 0.64
CA ILE A 171 -6.37 0.56 1.55
C ILE A 171 -5.87 0.66 2.98
N TYR A 172 -5.90 1.86 3.55
CA TYR A 172 -5.63 2.09 4.97
C TYR A 172 -6.81 1.66 5.83
N THR A 173 -6.54 0.89 6.88
CA THR A 173 -7.53 0.47 7.88
C THR A 173 -6.98 0.66 9.29
N LYS A 174 -7.44 1.69 10.00
CA LYS A 174 -6.95 2.12 11.32
C LYS A 174 -6.83 0.97 12.36
N THR A 175 -7.66 -0.06 12.27
CA THR A 175 -7.70 -1.14 13.27
C THR A 175 -6.72 -2.27 13.00
N VAL A 176 -5.92 -2.20 11.94
CA VAL A 176 -5.09 -3.33 11.49
C VAL A 176 -3.62 -3.17 11.87
N ASN A 177 -3.11 -1.95 11.98
CA ASN A 177 -1.73 -1.57 12.32
C ASN A 177 -0.64 -2.14 11.39
N ILE A 178 -0.96 -2.53 10.16
CA ILE A 178 0.06 -3.00 9.19
C ILE A 178 0.86 -1.82 8.65
N ASP A 179 0.14 -0.76 8.32
CA ASP A 179 0.73 0.47 7.81
C ASP A 179 1.62 1.11 8.87
N GLU A 180 1.16 1.15 10.12
CA GLU A 180 1.88 1.68 11.27
C GLU A 180 3.18 0.89 11.52
N ASP A 181 3.13 -0.44 11.46
CA ASP A 181 4.30 -1.28 11.63
C ASP A 181 5.31 -1.09 10.49
N CYS A 182 4.84 -0.96 9.26
CA CYS A 182 5.72 -0.67 8.13
C CYS A 182 6.37 0.71 8.24
N LEU A 183 5.60 1.73 8.64
CA LEU A 183 6.12 3.08 8.88
C LEU A 183 7.17 3.09 9.99
N GLN A 184 6.92 2.35 11.07
CA GLN A 184 7.90 2.21 12.16
C GLN A 184 9.17 1.50 11.69
N ALA A 185 9.04 0.41 10.94
CA ALA A 185 10.20 -0.30 10.40
C ALA A 185 11.08 0.60 9.52
N LEU A 186 10.48 1.49 8.70
CA LEU A 186 11.22 2.47 7.92
C LEU A 186 11.95 3.49 8.81
N LEU A 187 11.33 3.93 9.89
CA LEU A 187 11.96 4.83 10.86
C LEU A 187 13.13 4.16 11.57
N ASP A 188 12.97 2.91 11.99
CA ASP A 188 14.00 2.11 12.66
C ASP A 188 15.20 1.84 11.75
N GLU A 189 15.00 1.72 10.43
CA GLU A 189 16.08 1.65 9.43
C GLU A 189 16.72 3.01 9.12
N GLY A 190 16.32 4.07 9.83
CA GLY A 190 16.93 5.39 9.75
C GLY A 190 16.42 6.27 8.62
N ALA A 191 15.20 6.08 8.17
CA ALA A 191 14.55 7.07 7.29
C ALA A 191 14.54 8.44 7.98
N LYS A 192 14.88 9.49 7.24
CA LYS A 192 14.88 10.88 7.75
C LYS A 192 13.46 11.33 8.13
N SER A 193 12.49 10.99 7.32
CA SER A 193 11.07 11.21 7.55
C SER A 193 10.24 10.24 6.74
N VAL A 194 9.03 9.95 7.22
CA VAL A 194 8.06 9.11 6.53
C VAL A 194 6.75 9.86 6.37
N TYR A 195 6.12 9.64 5.23
CA TYR A 195 4.77 10.05 4.87
C TYR A 195 4.02 8.81 4.40
N PHE A 196 2.70 8.88 4.42
CA PHE A 196 1.88 7.77 3.97
C PHE A 196 0.83 8.21 2.94
N TYR A 197 0.54 7.36 1.99
CA TYR A 197 -0.55 7.54 1.05
C TYR A 197 -1.27 6.21 0.82
N ALA A 198 -2.60 6.21 0.90
CA ALA A 198 -3.45 5.10 0.51
C ALA A 198 -4.40 5.51 -0.61
N ILE A 199 -4.74 4.56 -1.49
CA ILE A 199 -5.75 4.82 -2.50
C ILE A 199 -7.13 4.86 -1.85
N GLY A 200 -7.43 3.94 -0.93
CA GLY A 200 -8.65 3.93 -0.12
C GLY A 200 -8.38 4.09 1.36
N ARG A 201 -9.31 4.73 2.09
CA ARG A 201 -9.32 4.74 3.56
C ARG A 201 -10.65 4.21 4.06
N THR A 202 -10.63 3.17 4.91
CA THR A 202 -11.86 2.63 5.53
C THR A 202 -12.52 3.66 6.43
N VAL A 203 -13.82 3.79 6.28
CA VAL A 203 -14.72 4.66 7.05
C VAL A 203 -15.77 3.84 7.78
#